data_584cfd27bf5be690ff8aeb9303c296ca
#
_entry.id   584cfd27bf5be690ff8aeb9303c296ca
#
_cell.length_a   1.000
_cell.length_b   1.000
_cell.length_c   1.000
_cell.angle_alpha   90.00
_cell.angle_beta   90.00
_cell.angle_gamma   90.00
#
_symmetry.space_group_name_H-M   'P 1'
#
loop_
_entity.id
_entity.type
_entity.pdbx_description
1 polymer ?
#
loop_
_entity_poly.entity_id
_entity_poly.type
_entity_poly.pdbx_seq_one_letter_code
_entity_poly.pdbx_strand_id
1 'polypeptide(L)'
;MKQIKFLIIAVFSSIVTYAQQAESTVKAVDAPSITYTVVDVVTELNIPWGMAFLPGGGILIAEKAGELIYFNEGVKTNVEGLPEIYVRGQGGFMDLELHPNYEDNGWIYFTFASSEGEGDGGFTAIMRAKLDGASLVQKELLYKGGPNTKKGQHFGSRIEFDNDGYLYFSIGDRGNRDENPQDITRDGGKIYRLHDDGKIPVDNPFVGKEGAKSAIYSYGHRNPQGLVKHYETGEIWEHEHGPKGGDEINIIQKGKNFGWPVISYGVNYDGTSFTGKTANPGMEQPFFFWAPSIAPSGMTFVTSDIYPDWKGNLLVGSLKFKYIERLVIDGGKVVKREIILKDLGRVRNVRQGPDGFIYAALEGKGIVKIVPNK
;
A
#
# COMPACT_ATOMS: atom_id res chain seq x y z
N MET A 1 -5.96 50.15 -61.42
CA MET A 1 -5.95 48.85 -60.74
C MET A 1 -5.26 49.00 -59.40
N LYS A 2 -6.04 49.14 -58.32
CA LYS A 2 -5.51 49.24 -56.94
C LYS A 2 -5.52 47.86 -56.31
N GLN A 3 -4.35 47.38 -55.94
CA GLN A 3 -4.23 46.11 -55.19
C GLN A 3 -4.50 46.39 -53.70
N ILE A 4 -5.50 45.71 -53.14
CA ILE A 4 -5.81 45.73 -51.72
C ILE A 4 -5.01 44.57 -51.11
N LYS A 5 -4.03 44.89 -50.23
CA LYS A 5 -3.33 43.90 -49.39
C LYS A 5 -4.19 43.62 -48.15
N PHE A 6 -4.71 42.40 -48.03
CA PHE A 6 -5.28 41.92 -46.77
C PHE A 6 -4.19 41.54 -45.79
N LEU A 7 -4.15 42.25 -44.67
CA LEU A 7 -3.33 41.92 -43.53
C LEU A 7 -4.09 40.95 -42.62
N ILE A 8 -3.68 39.69 -42.63
CA ILE A 8 -4.25 38.67 -41.69
C ILE A 8 -3.49 38.84 -40.36
N ILE A 9 -4.18 39.42 -39.37
CA ILE A 9 -3.71 39.44 -37.98
C ILE A 9 -4.10 38.08 -37.34
N ALA A 10 -3.13 37.22 -37.17
CA ALA A 10 -3.29 35.98 -36.38
C ALA A 10 -3.31 36.33 -34.88
N VAL A 11 -4.47 36.35 -34.29
CA VAL A 11 -4.63 36.45 -32.82
C VAL A 11 -4.25 35.11 -32.22
N PHE A 12 -3.05 34.98 -31.68
CA PHE A 12 -2.68 33.87 -30.81
C PHE A 12 -3.42 34.03 -29.49
N SER A 13 -4.55 33.38 -29.34
CA SER A 13 -5.20 33.16 -28.06
C SER A 13 -4.39 32.14 -27.27
N SER A 14 -3.57 32.60 -26.34
CA SER A 14 -2.93 31.73 -25.34
C SER A 14 -4.02 31.19 -24.42
N ILE A 15 -4.50 29.98 -24.69
CA ILE A 15 -5.34 29.24 -23.78
C ILE A 15 -4.46 28.82 -22.61
N VAL A 16 -4.51 29.59 -21.52
CA VAL A 16 -4.01 29.16 -20.21
C VAL A 16 -5.00 28.09 -19.72
N THR A 17 -4.75 26.84 -20.05
CA THR A 17 -5.42 25.71 -19.42
C THR A 17 -4.95 25.64 -17.96
N TYR A 18 -5.74 26.21 -17.05
CA TYR A 18 -5.67 25.81 -15.66
C TYR A 18 -5.93 24.31 -15.64
N ALA A 19 -4.95 23.52 -15.21
CA ALA A 19 -5.14 22.09 -14.95
C ALA A 19 -6.21 21.98 -13.86
N GLN A 20 -7.44 21.76 -14.27
CA GLN A 20 -8.56 21.54 -13.41
C GLN A 20 -8.25 20.20 -12.71
N GLN A 21 -8.17 20.20 -11.38
CA GLN A 21 -7.92 19.00 -10.59
C GLN A 21 -8.96 17.96 -11.01
N ALA A 22 -8.53 16.86 -11.60
CA ALA A 22 -9.44 15.79 -11.99
C ALA A 22 -10.15 15.27 -10.73
N GLU A 23 -11.46 15.14 -10.78
CA GLU A 23 -12.25 14.55 -9.69
C GLU A 23 -12.60 13.12 -10.04
N SER A 24 -12.63 12.23 -9.02
CA SER A 24 -13.18 10.90 -9.18
C SER A 24 -14.64 10.98 -9.65
N THR A 25 -14.97 10.29 -10.71
CA THR A 25 -16.32 10.31 -11.30
C THR A 25 -17.38 9.64 -10.41
N VAL A 26 -16.95 8.79 -9.46
CA VAL A 26 -17.82 8.07 -8.51
C VAL A 26 -17.72 8.71 -7.14
N LYS A 27 -18.81 9.33 -6.68
CA LYS A 27 -18.86 9.96 -5.35
C LYS A 27 -19.05 8.91 -4.26
N ALA A 28 -18.36 9.08 -3.13
CA ALA A 28 -18.59 8.26 -1.94
C ALA A 28 -19.93 8.62 -1.28
N VAL A 29 -20.67 7.59 -0.84
CA VAL A 29 -21.95 7.73 -0.13
C VAL A 29 -21.72 7.31 1.33
N ASP A 30 -22.10 8.19 2.28
CA ASP A 30 -22.05 7.91 3.72
C ASP A 30 -23.33 7.15 4.14
N ALA A 31 -23.51 5.96 3.58
CA ALA A 31 -24.62 5.08 3.88
C ALA A 31 -24.20 3.64 3.57
N PRO A 32 -23.78 2.87 4.57
CA PRO A 32 -23.44 1.47 4.39
C PRO A 32 -24.68 0.67 3.97
N SER A 33 -24.47 -0.30 3.06
CA SER A 33 -25.55 -1.16 2.55
C SER A 33 -26.06 -2.18 3.59
N ILE A 34 -25.30 -2.38 4.66
CA ILE A 34 -25.66 -3.25 5.79
C ILE A 34 -25.51 -2.50 7.12
N THR A 35 -26.29 -2.89 8.11
CA THR A 35 -26.06 -2.49 9.50
C THR A 35 -25.05 -3.42 10.16
N TYR A 36 -24.20 -2.90 11.02
CA TYR A 36 -23.17 -3.68 11.70
C TYR A 36 -22.87 -3.11 13.09
N THR A 37 -22.30 -3.95 13.93
CA THR A 37 -21.73 -3.57 15.24
C THR A 37 -20.21 -3.63 15.14
N VAL A 38 -19.53 -2.66 15.77
CA VAL A 38 -18.07 -2.65 15.91
C VAL A 38 -17.71 -3.21 17.26
N VAL A 39 -16.90 -4.26 17.27
CA VAL A 39 -16.45 -4.95 18.49
C VAL A 39 -14.97 -4.71 18.68
N ASP A 40 -14.56 -4.19 19.83
CA ASP A 40 -13.16 -4.06 20.20
C ASP A 40 -12.56 -5.46 20.42
N VAL A 41 -11.42 -5.75 19.78
CA VAL A 41 -10.70 -7.02 19.85
C VAL A 41 -9.42 -6.86 20.64
N VAL A 42 -8.59 -5.90 20.26
CA VAL A 42 -7.36 -5.55 20.98
C VAL A 42 -7.38 -4.05 21.22
N THR A 43 -7.34 -3.64 22.46
CA THR A 43 -7.36 -2.22 22.85
C THR A 43 -5.95 -1.71 23.20
N GLU A 44 -5.80 -0.40 23.37
CA GLU A 44 -4.57 0.23 23.86
C GLU A 44 -3.35 -0.07 22.97
N LEU A 45 -3.51 0.08 21.67
CA LEU A 45 -2.44 0.11 20.68
C LEU A 45 -2.25 1.55 20.18
N ASN A 46 -1.02 1.92 19.90
CA ASN A 46 -0.70 3.27 19.45
C ASN A 46 -0.83 3.40 17.92
N ILE A 47 0.02 2.71 17.17
CA ILE A 47 -0.02 2.68 15.70
C ILE A 47 0.13 1.22 15.25
N PRO A 48 -0.94 0.40 15.34
CA PRO A 48 -0.92 -0.98 14.85
C PRO A 48 -0.85 -0.97 13.32
N TRP A 49 0.36 -1.10 12.79
CA TRP A 49 0.63 -0.90 11.39
C TRP A 49 0.28 -2.13 10.54
N GLY A 50 0.66 -3.31 11.00
CA GLY A 50 0.38 -4.60 10.38
C GLY A 50 -0.28 -5.56 11.37
N MET A 51 -1.04 -6.52 10.85
CA MET A 51 -1.61 -7.61 11.64
C MET A 51 -1.70 -8.89 10.81
N ALA A 52 -1.43 -10.05 11.43
CA ALA A 52 -1.62 -11.37 10.84
C ALA A 52 -2.28 -12.32 11.83
N PHE A 53 -3.13 -13.20 11.33
CA PHE A 53 -3.87 -14.16 12.13
C PHE A 53 -3.18 -15.53 12.12
N LEU A 54 -2.83 -16.04 13.27
CA LEU A 54 -2.21 -17.37 13.41
C LEU A 54 -3.26 -18.48 13.27
N PRO A 55 -2.94 -19.61 12.61
CA PRO A 55 -3.91 -20.72 12.42
C PRO A 55 -4.44 -21.31 13.74
N GLY A 56 -3.61 -21.36 14.78
CA GLY A 56 -3.98 -21.80 16.13
C GLY A 56 -4.79 -20.80 16.94
N GLY A 57 -5.20 -19.67 16.34
CA GLY A 57 -5.79 -18.53 17.03
C GLY A 57 -4.74 -17.49 17.42
N GLY A 58 -5.21 -16.32 17.79
CA GLY A 58 -4.36 -15.20 18.13
C GLY A 58 -3.98 -14.33 16.92
N ILE A 59 -3.46 -13.15 17.22
CA ILE A 59 -3.11 -12.12 16.26
C ILE A 59 -1.68 -11.65 16.56
N LEU A 60 -0.83 -11.66 15.53
CA LEU A 60 0.44 -10.94 15.56
C LEU A 60 0.20 -9.50 15.10
N ILE A 61 0.77 -8.55 15.83
CA ILE A 61 0.54 -7.12 15.61
C ILE A 61 1.89 -6.40 15.57
N ALA A 62 2.15 -5.72 14.45
CA ALA A 62 3.30 -4.84 14.31
C ALA A 62 2.93 -3.43 14.82
N GLU A 63 3.46 -3.04 15.97
CA GLU A 63 3.42 -1.67 16.45
C GLU A 63 4.55 -0.86 15.81
N LYS A 64 4.19 0.28 15.21
CA LYS A 64 5.15 1.11 14.46
C LYS A 64 6.36 1.53 15.30
N ALA A 65 6.20 1.65 16.60
CA ALA A 65 7.28 2.01 17.54
C ALA A 65 8.40 0.97 17.65
N GLY A 66 8.24 -0.22 17.05
CA GLY A 66 9.24 -1.27 17.05
C GLY A 66 8.91 -2.42 17.99
N GLU A 67 7.65 -2.71 18.19
CA GLU A 67 7.18 -3.83 19.01
C GLU A 67 6.39 -4.82 18.15
N LEU A 68 6.63 -6.12 18.35
CA LEU A 68 5.80 -7.20 17.85
C LEU A 68 5.00 -7.77 19.02
N ILE A 69 3.69 -7.70 18.92
CA ILE A 69 2.78 -8.16 19.96
C ILE A 69 2.07 -9.42 19.46
N TYR A 70 2.09 -10.48 20.27
CA TYR A 70 1.21 -11.63 20.12
C TYR A 70 0.02 -11.45 21.06
N PHE A 71 -1.17 -11.38 20.49
CA PHE A 71 -2.43 -11.30 21.24
C PHE A 71 -3.20 -12.59 21.10
N ASN A 72 -3.53 -13.22 22.23
CA ASN A 72 -4.36 -14.39 22.27
C ASN A 72 -5.20 -14.43 23.55
N GLU A 73 -6.49 -14.78 23.45
CA GLU A 73 -7.42 -14.94 24.56
C GLU A 73 -7.41 -13.76 25.57
N GLY A 74 -7.35 -12.55 25.06
CA GLY A 74 -7.34 -11.33 25.87
C GLY A 74 -5.97 -10.93 26.44
N VAL A 75 -4.92 -11.69 26.20
CA VAL A 75 -3.56 -11.45 26.70
C VAL A 75 -2.67 -10.91 25.59
N LYS A 76 -1.98 -9.80 25.85
CA LYS A 76 -0.93 -9.26 24.99
C LYS A 76 0.44 -9.73 25.51
N THR A 77 1.24 -10.32 24.66
CA THR A 77 2.62 -10.76 24.95
C THR A 77 3.57 -10.10 23.97
N ASN A 78 4.58 -9.40 24.44
CA ASN A 78 5.63 -8.89 23.57
C ASN A 78 6.49 -10.04 23.05
N VAL A 79 6.76 -10.04 21.75
CA VAL A 79 7.61 -11.01 21.08
C VAL A 79 9.01 -10.43 20.96
N GLU A 80 9.97 -11.11 21.54
CA GLU A 80 11.37 -10.71 21.55
C GLU A 80 12.09 -11.06 20.25
N GLY A 81 13.26 -10.46 20.03
CA GLY A 81 14.16 -10.85 18.94
C GLY A 81 13.99 -10.09 17.63
N LEU A 82 13.22 -9.00 17.61
CA LEU A 82 13.19 -8.08 16.47
C LEU A 82 14.61 -7.54 16.17
N PRO A 83 14.93 -7.22 14.90
CA PRO A 83 16.11 -6.41 14.57
C PRO A 83 15.99 -4.99 15.14
N GLU A 84 17.08 -4.22 15.08
CA GLU A 84 17.01 -2.80 15.37
C GLU A 84 16.07 -2.07 14.38
N ILE A 85 15.09 -1.37 14.91
CA ILE A 85 14.07 -0.65 14.12
C ILE A 85 14.38 0.84 14.11
N TYR A 86 14.59 1.41 12.93
CA TYR A 86 14.77 2.85 12.75
C TYR A 86 13.41 3.57 12.73
N VAL A 87 13.00 4.10 13.89
CA VAL A 87 11.72 4.80 14.05
C VAL A 87 11.86 6.28 13.71
N ARG A 88 11.39 6.71 12.56
CA ARG A 88 11.37 8.13 12.15
C ARG A 88 10.26 8.44 11.14
N GLY A 89 9.43 9.43 11.44
CA GLY A 89 8.34 9.85 10.54
C GLY A 89 7.36 8.71 10.26
N GLN A 90 7.26 8.29 9.00
CA GLN A 90 6.41 7.16 8.59
C GLN A 90 7.09 5.80 8.79
N GLY A 91 8.42 5.76 8.96
CA GLY A 91 9.19 4.53 9.17
C GLY A 91 9.12 4.04 10.60
N GLY A 92 9.34 2.75 10.77
CA GLY A 92 9.28 2.01 12.02
C GLY A 92 9.16 0.52 11.73
N PHE A 93 8.47 -0.23 12.59
CA PHE A 93 8.03 -1.59 12.32
C PHE A 93 6.69 -1.51 11.58
N MET A 94 6.58 -2.18 10.42
CA MET A 94 5.50 -1.86 9.50
C MET A 94 4.60 -3.07 9.22
N ASP A 95 4.65 -3.66 8.04
CA ASP A 95 3.74 -4.76 7.73
C ASP A 95 4.26 -6.11 8.19
N LEU A 96 3.36 -7.05 8.35
CA LEU A 96 3.69 -8.44 8.61
C LEU A 96 2.68 -9.36 7.91
N GLU A 97 3.16 -10.52 7.44
CA GLU A 97 2.40 -11.51 6.70
C GLU A 97 2.90 -12.92 7.06
N LEU A 98 2.00 -13.90 7.07
CA LEU A 98 2.39 -15.30 7.19
C LEU A 98 2.71 -15.87 5.81
N HIS A 99 3.63 -16.84 5.77
CA HIS A 99 3.81 -17.63 4.57
C HIS A 99 2.50 -18.34 4.18
N PRO A 100 2.13 -18.47 2.90
CA PRO A 100 0.90 -19.19 2.49
C PRO A 100 0.80 -20.62 3.06
N ASN A 101 1.93 -21.30 3.26
CA ASN A 101 2.01 -22.62 3.91
C ASN A 101 2.59 -22.52 5.33
N TYR A 102 2.13 -21.54 6.12
CA TYR A 102 2.65 -21.27 7.46
C TYR A 102 2.53 -22.49 8.39
N GLU A 103 1.45 -23.25 8.31
CA GLU A 103 1.23 -24.45 9.13
C GLU A 103 2.33 -25.49 8.94
N ASP A 104 2.92 -25.58 7.73
CA ASP A 104 3.98 -26.52 7.43
C ASP A 104 5.38 -25.97 7.76
N ASN A 105 5.60 -24.68 7.59
CA ASN A 105 6.94 -24.13 7.61
C ASN A 105 7.20 -23.07 8.71
N GLY A 106 6.17 -22.47 9.28
CA GLY A 106 6.24 -21.52 10.40
C GLY A 106 6.86 -20.16 10.06
N TRP A 107 7.01 -19.80 8.77
CA TRP A 107 7.62 -18.53 8.38
C TRP A 107 6.66 -17.35 8.50
N ILE A 108 7.15 -16.29 9.17
CA ILE A 108 6.53 -14.97 9.28
C ILE A 108 7.42 -13.98 8.53
N TYR A 109 6.83 -13.13 7.71
CA TYR A 109 7.52 -12.07 6.98
C TYR A 109 7.12 -10.72 7.55
N PHE A 110 8.08 -9.82 7.64
CA PHE A 110 7.80 -8.47 8.10
C PHE A 110 8.74 -7.44 7.48
N THR A 111 8.21 -6.24 7.32
CA THR A 111 8.95 -5.08 6.82
C THR A 111 9.20 -4.09 7.95
N PHE A 112 10.35 -3.44 7.88
CA PHE A 112 10.75 -2.45 8.86
C PHE A 112 11.70 -1.42 8.23
N ALA A 113 11.85 -0.27 8.88
CA ALA A 113 12.90 0.66 8.53
C ALA A 113 14.19 0.23 9.26
N SER A 114 15.27 0.00 8.50
CA SER A 114 16.58 -0.39 9.00
C SER A 114 17.59 0.72 8.75
N SER A 115 18.44 0.98 9.73
CA SER A 115 19.59 1.89 9.63
C SER A 115 20.87 1.21 9.15
N GLU A 116 20.87 -0.12 8.99
CA GLU A 116 22.02 -0.84 8.47
C GLU A 116 22.38 -0.44 7.05
N GLY A 117 23.66 -0.58 6.68
CA GLY A 117 24.19 -0.30 5.34
C GLY A 117 24.63 1.14 5.14
N GLU A 118 24.82 1.54 3.86
CA GLU A 118 25.41 2.81 3.47
C GLU A 118 24.46 3.98 3.68
N GLY A 119 25.01 5.12 4.14
CA GLY A 119 24.31 6.39 4.35
C GLY A 119 23.67 6.53 5.72
N ASP A 120 23.33 7.75 6.08
CA ASP A 120 22.67 8.08 7.34
C ASP A 120 21.15 7.93 7.26
N GLY A 121 20.54 7.50 8.37
CA GLY A 121 19.08 7.37 8.47
C GLY A 121 18.61 5.94 8.25
N GLY A 122 17.54 5.73 7.50
CA GLY A 122 17.01 4.40 7.29
C GLY A 122 16.33 4.20 5.93
N PHE A 123 16.20 2.92 5.55
CA PHE A 123 15.48 2.49 4.37
C PHE A 123 14.63 1.25 4.70
N THR A 124 13.67 0.94 3.86
CA THR A 124 12.82 -0.24 4.04
C THR A 124 13.63 -1.52 3.84
N ALA A 125 13.47 -2.45 4.77
CA ALA A 125 13.98 -3.80 4.73
C ALA A 125 12.83 -4.80 4.88
N ILE A 126 13.01 -6.02 4.38
CA ILE A 126 12.14 -7.16 4.60
C ILE A 126 12.92 -8.34 5.15
N MET A 127 12.37 -8.98 6.16
CA MET A 127 12.93 -10.12 6.86
C MET A 127 11.89 -11.21 7.01
N ARG A 128 12.33 -12.48 7.10
CA ARG A 128 11.51 -13.58 7.60
C ARG A 128 12.08 -14.15 8.87
N ALA A 129 11.23 -14.71 9.70
CA ALA A 129 11.61 -15.39 10.94
C ALA A 129 10.56 -16.44 11.30
N LYS A 130 10.85 -17.28 12.30
CA LYS A 130 9.88 -18.18 12.92
C LYS A 130 9.58 -17.74 14.34
N LEU A 131 8.38 -18.06 14.81
CA LEU A 131 7.98 -17.83 16.18
C LEU A 131 8.23 -19.10 17.02
N ASP A 132 8.98 -18.97 18.10
CA ASP A 132 9.19 -20.01 19.12
C ASP A 132 8.82 -19.42 20.49
N GLY A 133 7.66 -19.83 21.01
CA GLY A 133 7.08 -19.19 22.18
C GLY A 133 6.84 -17.70 21.94
N ALA A 134 7.47 -16.86 22.76
CA ALA A 134 7.44 -15.40 22.64
C ALA A 134 8.73 -14.82 22.03
N SER A 135 9.42 -15.55 21.15
CA SER A 135 10.67 -15.11 20.56
C SER A 135 10.75 -15.40 19.06
N LEU A 136 11.36 -14.49 18.30
CA LEU A 136 11.69 -14.70 16.90
C LEU A 136 13.02 -15.45 16.77
N VAL A 137 12.99 -16.58 16.07
CA VAL A 137 14.16 -17.43 15.79
C VAL A 137 14.35 -17.57 14.27
N GLN A 138 15.48 -18.12 13.82
CA GLN A 138 15.80 -18.35 12.40
C GLN A 138 15.58 -17.09 11.53
N LYS A 139 16.09 -15.95 11.97
CA LYS A 139 15.91 -14.66 11.31
C LYS A 139 16.76 -14.56 10.05
N GLU A 140 16.16 -14.20 8.93
CA GLU A 140 16.80 -14.06 7.62
C GLU A 140 16.41 -12.73 6.99
N LEU A 141 17.40 -11.86 6.72
CA LEU A 141 17.18 -10.64 5.92
C LEU A 141 17.06 -11.02 4.45
N LEU A 142 15.93 -10.72 3.83
CA LEU A 142 15.64 -11.08 2.44
C LEU A 142 16.02 -9.97 1.46
N TYR A 143 15.77 -8.73 1.85
CA TYR A 143 16.12 -7.56 1.05
C TYR A 143 16.24 -6.32 1.92
N LYS A 144 17.11 -5.41 1.51
CA LYS A 144 17.18 -4.07 2.05
C LYS A 144 17.44 -3.07 0.94
N GLY A 145 16.58 -2.07 0.83
CA GLY A 145 16.78 -0.93 -0.07
C GLY A 145 17.87 0.01 0.44
N GLY A 146 18.41 0.82 -0.45
CA GLY A 146 19.46 1.77 -0.12
C GLY A 146 19.79 2.76 -1.24
N PRO A 147 20.69 3.71 -0.99
CA PRO A 147 21.32 4.05 0.29
C PRO A 147 20.32 4.64 1.30
N ASN A 148 20.69 4.58 2.62
CA ASN A 148 19.87 5.15 3.69
C ASN A 148 19.64 6.64 3.50
N THR A 149 18.54 7.16 4.05
CA THR A 149 18.19 8.58 4.02
C THR A 149 17.52 9.02 5.32
N LYS A 150 17.83 10.25 5.75
CA LYS A 150 17.17 10.88 6.90
C LYS A 150 15.73 11.35 6.62
N LYS A 151 15.27 11.25 5.36
CA LYS A 151 13.89 11.59 5.02
C LYS A 151 12.90 10.65 5.70
N GLY A 152 11.90 11.21 6.39
CA GLY A 152 10.97 10.44 7.21
C GLY A 152 9.70 9.97 6.50
N GLN A 153 9.63 10.06 5.17
CA GLN A 153 8.42 9.74 4.39
C GLN A 153 8.62 8.59 3.39
N HIS A 154 7.49 8.04 2.94
CA HIS A 154 7.32 7.12 1.82
C HIS A 154 8.17 5.85 1.95
N PHE A 155 7.91 5.05 2.99
CA PHE A 155 8.58 3.77 3.19
C PHE A 155 7.94 2.63 2.39
N GLY A 156 6.69 2.81 1.88
CA GLY A 156 5.92 1.73 1.28
C GLY A 156 5.57 0.66 2.30
N SER A 157 6.16 -0.53 2.13
CA SER A 157 6.28 -1.59 3.14
C SER A 157 5.20 -2.67 3.16
N ARG A 158 4.19 -2.65 2.28
CA ARG A 158 3.21 -3.74 2.23
C ARG A 158 3.81 -5.01 1.65
N ILE A 159 3.29 -6.14 2.12
CA ILE A 159 3.69 -7.50 1.75
C ILE A 159 2.46 -8.26 1.22
N GLU A 160 2.65 -9.05 0.17
CA GLU A 160 1.65 -9.99 -0.34
C GLU A 160 2.35 -11.18 -1.04
N PHE A 161 1.69 -12.34 -1.05
CA PHE A 161 2.13 -13.50 -1.81
C PHE A 161 1.17 -13.78 -2.97
N ASP A 162 1.71 -14.09 -4.15
CA ASP A 162 0.88 -14.58 -5.25
C ASP A 162 0.53 -16.07 -5.12
N ASN A 163 -0.18 -16.61 -6.13
CA ASN A 163 -0.60 -18.01 -6.13
C ASN A 163 0.56 -18.99 -6.36
N ASP A 164 1.66 -18.52 -6.92
CA ASP A 164 2.87 -19.31 -7.20
C ASP A 164 3.87 -19.26 -6.02
N GLY A 165 3.52 -18.53 -4.94
CA GLY A 165 4.33 -18.39 -3.73
C GLY A 165 5.45 -17.36 -3.85
N TYR A 166 5.45 -16.50 -4.87
CA TYR A 166 6.36 -15.37 -4.92
C TYR A 166 5.96 -14.29 -3.92
N LEU A 167 6.97 -13.74 -3.27
CA LEU A 167 6.85 -12.66 -2.30
C LEU A 167 6.91 -11.30 -3.01
N TYR A 168 5.85 -10.50 -2.88
CA TYR A 168 5.82 -9.11 -3.32
C TYR A 168 5.89 -8.17 -2.12
N PHE A 169 6.66 -7.10 -2.28
CA PHE A 169 6.68 -6.03 -1.28
C PHE A 169 6.95 -4.67 -1.93
N SER A 170 6.60 -3.61 -1.22
CA SER A 170 6.70 -2.27 -1.72
C SER A 170 7.76 -1.45 -1.00
N ILE A 171 8.43 -0.54 -1.71
CA ILE A 171 9.23 0.55 -1.14
C ILE A 171 8.81 1.85 -1.84
N GLY A 172 8.38 2.86 -1.07
CA GLY A 172 8.05 4.18 -1.60
C GLY A 172 9.27 4.95 -2.09
N ASP A 173 9.05 6.09 -2.76
CA ASP A 173 10.10 6.91 -3.37
C ASP A 173 11.08 7.54 -2.36
N ARG A 174 10.85 7.35 -1.06
CA ARG A 174 11.64 7.88 0.05
C ARG A 174 11.76 9.41 0.02
N GLY A 175 10.75 10.09 -0.57
CA GLY A 175 10.74 11.54 -0.77
C GLY A 175 11.80 12.05 -1.77
N ASN A 176 12.32 11.17 -2.60
CA ASN A 176 13.25 11.47 -3.68
C ASN A 176 12.57 11.31 -5.05
N ARG A 177 11.51 12.10 -5.22
CA ARG A 177 10.55 12.03 -6.30
C ARG A 177 11.17 12.01 -7.69
N ASP A 178 12.14 12.89 -7.91
CA ASP A 178 12.66 13.17 -9.24
C ASP A 178 13.77 12.19 -9.66
N GLU A 179 14.26 11.35 -8.73
CA GLU A 179 15.34 10.42 -9.00
C GLU A 179 14.92 8.94 -8.88
N ASN A 180 14.27 8.57 -7.75
CA ASN A 180 14.07 7.16 -7.44
C ASN A 180 13.03 6.46 -8.32
N PRO A 181 11.78 6.97 -8.50
CA PRO A 181 10.69 6.19 -9.09
C PRO A 181 10.96 5.71 -10.52
N GLN A 182 11.55 6.56 -11.35
CA GLN A 182 11.77 6.27 -12.77
C GLN A 182 13.12 5.58 -13.06
N ASP A 183 14.05 5.58 -12.11
CA ASP A 183 15.37 4.97 -12.26
C ASP A 183 15.39 3.54 -11.69
N ILE A 184 15.48 2.53 -12.56
CA ILE A 184 15.52 1.11 -12.17
C ILE A 184 16.88 0.68 -11.60
N THR A 185 17.90 1.54 -11.61
CA THR A 185 19.19 1.29 -10.95
C THR A 185 19.16 1.65 -9.46
N ARG A 186 18.09 2.33 -9.02
CA ARG A 186 17.90 2.83 -7.65
C ARG A 186 16.73 2.15 -6.96
N ASP A 187 16.83 2.04 -5.65
CA ASP A 187 15.71 1.63 -4.81
C ASP A 187 14.74 2.78 -4.58
N GLY A 188 13.50 2.43 -4.27
CA GLY A 188 12.43 3.37 -3.94
C GLY A 188 11.51 3.72 -5.11
N GLY A 189 10.21 3.83 -4.82
CA GLY A 189 9.15 3.98 -5.81
C GLY A 189 8.96 2.73 -6.66
N LYS A 190 8.98 1.54 -6.04
CA LYS A 190 8.98 0.23 -6.69
C LYS A 190 8.09 -0.78 -5.97
N ILE A 191 7.60 -1.74 -6.75
CA ILE A 191 7.17 -3.04 -6.25
C ILE A 191 8.26 -4.05 -6.60
N TYR A 192 8.62 -4.88 -5.64
CA TYR A 192 9.65 -5.91 -5.75
C TYR A 192 9.02 -7.30 -5.75
N ARG A 193 9.69 -8.27 -6.39
CA ARG A 193 9.31 -9.69 -6.35
C ARG A 193 10.52 -10.56 -6.05
N LEU A 194 10.38 -11.44 -5.07
CA LEU A 194 11.38 -12.42 -4.66
C LEU A 194 10.75 -13.82 -4.58
N HIS A 195 11.57 -14.84 -4.50
CA HIS A 195 11.18 -16.10 -3.88
C HIS A 195 10.98 -15.89 -2.37
N ASP A 196 10.29 -16.81 -1.73
CA ASP A 196 10.04 -16.80 -0.28
C ASP A 196 11.32 -16.81 0.56
N ASP A 197 12.44 -17.32 0.02
CA ASP A 197 13.78 -17.34 0.63
C ASP A 197 14.67 -16.12 0.27
N GLY A 198 14.10 -15.12 -0.39
CA GLY A 198 14.80 -13.90 -0.78
C GLY A 198 15.59 -13.99 -2.08
N LYS A 199 15.66 -15.15 -2.73
CA LYS A 199 16.30 -15.27 -4.05
C LYS A 199 15.52 -14.50 -5.09
N ILE A 200 16.23 -13.95 -6.07
CA ILE A 200 15.62 -13.21 -7.17
C ILE A 200 15.11 -14.20 -8.23
N PRO A 201 13.82 -14.15 -8.61
CA PRO A 201 13.28 -14.97 -9.70
C PRO A 201 13.99 -14.64 -11.01
N VAL A 202 14.41 -15.69 -11.73
CA VAL A 202 15.18 -15.54 -12.98
C VAL A 202 14.39 -14.85 -14.09
N ASP A 203 13.06 -14.88 -13.99
CA ASP A 203 12.15 -14.25 -14.92
C ASP A 203 11.73 -12.83 -14.50
N ASN A 204 12.31 -12.24 -13.45
CA ASN A 204 12.06 -10.83 -13.11
C ASN A 204 12.45 -9.91 -14.29
N PRO A 205 11.71 -8.82 -14.52
CA PRO A 205 11.79 -8.07 -15.80
C PRO A 205 13.13 -7.40 -16.05
N PHE A 206 13.93 -7.19 -15.00
CA PHE A 206 15.21 -6.48 -15.11
C PHE A 206 16.42 -7.36 -14.81
N VAL A 207 16.25 -8.68 -14.70
CA VAL A 207 17.36 -9.63 -14.60
C VAL A 207 18.22 -9.56 -15.86
N GLY A 208 19.54 -9.46 -15.68
CA GLY A 208 20.50 -9.35 -16.77
C GLY A 208 20.60 -7.96 -17.43
N LYS A 209 19.78 -6.99 -17.00
CA LYS A 209 19.91 -5.61 -17.45
C LYS A 209 21.00 -4.89 -16.64
N GLU A 210 22.02 -4.38 -17.31
CA GLU A 210 23.17 -3.72 -16.68
C GLU A 210 22.73 -2.58 -15.76
N GLY A 211 23.26 -2.56 -14.53
CA GLY A 211 22.97 -1.57 -13.48
C GLY A 211 21.61 -1.69 -12.83
N ALA A 212 20.65 -2.43 -13.40
CA ALA A 212 19.30 -2.50 -12.86
C ALA A 212 19.24 -3.36 -11.59
N LYS A 213 18.35 -2.99 -10.65
CA LYS A 213 18.00 -3.79 -9.48
C LYS A 213 17.11 -4.96 -9.90
N SER A 214 17.66 -6.17 -9.95
CA SER A 214 16.97 -7.36 -10.48
C SER A 214 15.75 -7.80 -9.66
N ALA A 215 15.61 -7.34 -8.42
CA ALA A 215 14.44 -7.61 -7.60
C ALA A 215 13.21 -6.77 -7.97
N ILE A 216 13.37 -5.70 -8.74
CA ILE A 216 12.26 -4.82 -9.16
C ILE A 216 11.31 -5.58 -10.08
N TYR A 217 10.00 -5.51 -9.78
CA TYR A 217 8.94 -6.08 -10.61
C TYR A 217 8.18 -5.01 -11.40
N SER A 218 7.86 -3.86 -10.77
CA SER A 218 7.32 -2.66 -11.41
C SER A 218 7.92 -1.40 -10.80
N TYR A 219 7.79 -0.28 -11.49
CA TYR A 219 8.42 0.99 -11.10
C TYR A 219 7.53 2.19 -11.42
N GLY A 220 7.98 3.38 -11.02
CA GLY A 220 7.19 4.59 -11.20
C GLY A 220 6.08 4.75 -10.16
N HIS A 221 6.30 4.26 -8.94
CA HIS A 221 5.39 4.38 -7.79
C HIS A 221 5.84 5.51 -6.87
N ARG A 222 4.87 6.11 -6.14
CA ARG A 222 5.15 7.11 -5.12
C ARG A 222 5.29 6.53 -3.72
N ASN A 223 4.24 6.02 -3.17
CA ASN A 223 4.21 5.46 -1.82
C ASN A 223 3.12 4.39 -1.69
N PRO A 224 3.38 3.18 -2.18
CA PRO A 224 2.46 2.06 -2.06
C PRO A 224 2.23 1.69 -0.58
N GLN A 225 0.98 1.79 -0.13
CA GLN A 225 0.57 1.54 1.26
C GLN A 225 -0.45 0.40 1.38
N GLY A 226 -0.77 -0.26 0.28
CA GLY A 226 -1.58 -1.46 0.22
C GLY A 226 -1.10 -2.40 -0.86
N LEU A 227 -1.06 -3.70 -0.56
CA LEU A 227 -0.95 -4.79 -1.51
C LEU A 227 -1.97 -5.85 -1.12
N VAL A 228 -2.67 -6.39 -2.09
CA VAL A 228 -3.58 -7.52 -1.89
C VAL A 228 -3.67 -8.34 -3.17
N LYS A 229 -3.72 -9.65 -3.02
CA LYS A 229 -3.99 -10.57 -4.12
C LYS A 229 -5.49 -10.61 -4.42
N HIS A 230 -5.86 -10.43 -5.69
CA HIS A 230 -7.24 -10.62 -6.12
C HIS A 230 -7.63 -12.10 -6.02
N TYR A 231 -8.71 -12.38 -5.31
CA TYR A 231 -9.08 -13.71 -4.88
C TYR A 231 -9.45 -14.67 -6.03
N GLU A 232 -9.90 -14.15 -7.18
CA GLU A 232 -10.25 -14.96 -8.36
C GLU A 232 -9.11 -15.01 -9.38
N THR A 233 -8.49 -13.88 -9.71
CA THR A 233 -7.52 -13.78 -10.80
C THR A 233 -6.08 -14.06 -10.34
N GLY A 234 -5.78 -13.91 -9.04
CA GLY A 234 -4.44 -14.00 -8.49
C GLY A 234 -3.57 -12.77 -8.77
N GLU A 235 -4.09 -11.76 -9.45
CA GLU A 235 -3.37 -10.51 -9.72
C GLU A 235 -3.06 -9.77 -8.43
N ILE A 236 -1.90 -9.14 -8.37
CA ILE A 236 -1.52 -8.27 -7.25
C ILE A 236 -2.08 -6.87 -7.53
N TRP A 237 -2.95 -6.43 -6.63
CA TRP A 237 -3.49 -5.09 -6.59
C TRP A 237 -2.73 -4.27 -5.58
N GLU A 238 -2.51 -3.02 -5.90
CA GLU A 238 -1.78 -2.07 -5.09
C GLU A 238 -2.59 -0.79 -4.96
N HIS A 239 -2.49 -0.09 -3.83
CA HIS A 239 -2.85 1.31 -3.74
C HIS A 239 -1.71 2.15 -3.22
N GLU A 240 -1.61 3.39 -3.73
CA GLU A 240 -0.58 4.32 -3.32
C GLU A 240 -1.10 5.73 -3.05
N HIS A 241 -0.33 6.46 -2.24
CA HIS A 241 -0.59 7.85 -1.97
C HIS A 241 -0.13 8.74 -3.12
N GLY A 242 -1.03 9.52 -3.68
CA GLY A 242 -0.70 10.71 -4.45
C GLY A 242 -0.22 11.87 -3.54
N PRO A 243 0.10 13.03 -4.12
CA PRO A 243 0.35 14.25 -3.33
C PRO A 243 -0.97 14.86 -2.81
N LYS A 244 -1.37 16.02 -3.26
CA LYS A 244 -2.69 16.61 -2.94
C LYS A 244 -3.70 16.16 -4.00
N GLY A 245 -4.40 15.03 -3.75
CA GLY A 245 -5.18 14.27 -4.74
C GLY A 245 -4.34 13.23 -5.45
N GLY A 246 -4.99 12.38 -6.28
CA GLY A 246 -4.33 11.37 -7.08
C GLY A 246 -3.73 10.21 -6.29
N ASP A 247 -4.37 9.82 -5.18
CA ASP A 247 -4.17 8.48 -4.64
C ASP A 247 -4.75 7.48 -5.65
N GLU A 248 -4.11 6.33 -5.83
CA GLU A 248 -4.42 5.41 -6.92
C GLU A 248 -4.64 3.98 -6.43
N ILE A 249 -5.41 3.21 -7.21
CA ILE A 249 -5.39 1.75 -7.19
C ILE A 249 -4.82 1.30 -8.52
N ASN A 250 -3.84 0.42 -8.46
CA ASN A 250 -3.14 -0.14 -9.59
C ASN A 250 -3.23 -1.67 -9.61
N ILE A 251 -3.31 -2.26 -10.80
CA ILE A 251 -3.12 -3.71 -11.02
C ILE A 251 -1.70 -3.90 -11.48
N ILE A 252 -0.89 -4.54 -10.62
CA ILE A 252 0.56 -4.62 -10.83
C ILE A 252 0.90 -5.59 -11.96
N GLN A 253 1.73 -5.11 -12.89
CA GLN A 253 2.16 -5.86 -14.06
C GLN A 253 3.69 -5.86 -14.18
N LYS A 254 4.22 -6.98 -14.63
CA LYS A 254 5.64 -7.22 -14.82
C LYS A 254 6.31 -6.20 -15.74
N GLY A 255 7.32 -5.49 -15.23
CA GLY A 255 8.13 -4.55 -16.00
C GLY A 255 7.46 -3.22 -16.33
N LYS A 256 6.24 -2.99 -15.84
CA LYS A 256 5.47 -1.79 -16.17
C LYS A 256 5.84 -0.58 -15.32
N ASN A 257 5.66 0.60 -15.95
CA ASN A 257 5.90 1.91 -15.35
C ASN A 257 4.56 2.57 -14.98
N PHE A 258 4.34 2.83 -13.69
CA PHE A 258 3.11 3.45 -13.18
C PHE A 258 3.17 4.99 -13.15
N GLY A 259 4.24 5.55 -13.67
CA GLY A 259 4.30 6.93 -14.16
C GLY A 259 4.71 8.00 -13.15
N TRP A 260 4.70 7.76 -11.84
CA TRP A 260 5.14 8.76 -10.87
C TRP A 260 6.61 9.15 -11.08
N PRO A 261 6.98 10.46 -11.10
CA PRO A 261 6.15 11.67 -11.01
C PRO A 261 5.82 12.30 -12.38
N VAL A 262 6.03 11.57 -13.48
CA VAL A 262 5.85 12.09 -14.86
C VAL A 262 4.38 12.33 -15.17
N ILE A 263 3.51 11.45 -14.67
CA ILE A 263 2.05 11.58 -14.73
C ILE A 263 1.49 11.56 -13.30
N SER A 264 0.37 12.25 -13.07
CA SER A 264 -0.36 12.24 -11.80
C SER A 264 -1.72 12.91 -11.94
N TYR A 265 -2.70 12.43 -11.17
CA TYR A 265 -4.00 13.07 -10.96
C TYR A 265 -4.00 14.08 -9.80
N GLY A 266 -2.85 14.26 -9.13
CA GLY A 266 -2.69 15.19 -8.02
C GLY A 266 -1.80 16.38 -8.36
N VAL A 267 -1.72 17.31 -7.40
CA VAL A 267 -0.89 18.52 -7.48
C VAL A 267 0.00 18.63 -6.24
N ASN A 268 0.99 19.52 -6.23
CA ASN A 268 1.78 19.80 -5.03
C ASN A 268 0.88 20.23 -3.85
N TYR A 269 1.36 20.11 -2.61
CA TYR A 269 0.59 20.49 -1.42
C TYR A 269 0.25 21.97 -1.37
N ASP A 270 1.05 22.84 -1.99
CA ASP A 270 0.77 24.28 -2.17
C ASP A 270 -0.27 24.57 -3.26
N GLY A 271 -0.70 23.56 -4.02
CA GLY A 271 -1.67 23.66 -5.11
C GLY A 271 -1.06 23.89 -6.49
N THR A 272 0.26 24.07 -6.58
CA THR A 272 0.93 24.20 -7.88
C THR A 272 1.00 22.86 -8.61
N SER A 273 0.94 22.88 -9.95
CA SER A 273 1.17 21.68 -10.75
C SER A 273 2.68 21.38 -10.84
N PHE A 274 3.07 20.12 -10.69
CA PHE A 274 4.44 19.65 -10.96
C PHE A 274 4.53 18.86 -12.28
N THR A 275 3.38 18.39 -12.77
CA THR A 275 3.22 17.81 -14.11
C THR A 275 1.86 18.21 -14.65
N GLY A 276 1.79 18.55 -15.93
CA GLY A 276 0.53 18.81 -16.62
C GLY A 276 -0.08 17.55 -17.26
N LYS A 277 0.44 16.38 -16.91
CA LYS A 277 0.09 15.11 -17.57
C LYS A 277 -0.60 14.16 -16.61
N THR A 278 -1.72 13.61 -17.02
CA THR A 278 -2.38 12.48 -16.37
C THR A 278 -2.11 11.16 -17.10
N ALA A 279 -1.58 11.21 -18.32
CA ALA A 279 -1.21 10.04 -19.12
C ALA A 279 0.07 10.33 -19.93
N ASN A 280 0.86 9.29 -20.22
CA ASN A 280 2.01 9.36 -21.10
C ASN A 280 2.22 7.98 -21.76
N PRO A 281 2.61 7.90 -23.04
CA PRO A 281 2.89 6.62 -23.69
C PRO A 281 3.92 5.77 -22.91
N GLY A 282 3.64 4.49 -22.72
CA GLY A 282 4.49 3.57 -21.97
C GLY A 282 4.35 3.65 -20.45
N MET A 283 3.40 4.42 -19.94
CA MET A 283 3.03 4.49 -18.54
C MET A 283 1.61 3.98 -18.34
N GLU A 284 1.43 3.13 -17.32
CA GLU A 284 0.14 2.54 -17.00
C GLU A 284 -0.80 3.57 -16.38
N GLN A 285 -2.09 3.35 -16.58
CA GLN A 285 -3.13 4.15 -15.95
C GLN A 285 -3.69 3.40 -14.74
N PRO A 286 -4.04 4.10 -13.65
CA PRO A 286 -4.62 3.46 -12.48
C PRO A 286 -5.99 2.85 -12.83
N PHE A 287 -6.31 1.73 -12.17
CA PHE A 287 -7.65 1.16 -12.17
C PHE A 287 -8.68 2.13 -11.60
N PHE A 288 -8.30 2.87 -10.57
CA PHE A 288 -9.10 3.89 -9.91
C PHE A 288 -8.22 4.94 -9.25
N PHE A 289 -8.70 6.18 -9.11
CA PHE A 289 -8.00 7.22 -8.35
C PHE A 289 -8.96 8.03 -7.48
N TRP A 290 -8.42 8.59 -6.39
CA TRP A 290 -9.13 9.52 -5.51
C TRP A 290 -8.67 10.97 -5.71
N ALA A 291 -9.63 11.85 -5.93
CA ALA A 291 -9.45 13.28 -5.81
C ALA A 291 -10.69 13.88 -5.12
N PRO A 292 -10.54 14.42 -3.90
CA PRO A 292 -9.29 14.61 -3.15
C PRO A 292 -8.69 13.30 -2.61
N SER A 293 -7.39 13.33 -2.27
CA SER A 293 -6.66 12.25 -1.59
C SER A 293 -7.34 11.82 -0.29
N ILE A 294 -7.48 10.51 -0.08
CA ILE A 294 -7.98 9.90 1.16
C ILE A 294 -6.86 9.39 2.08
N ALA A 295 -5.62 9.38 1.57
CA ALA A 295 -4.47 8.71 2.16
C ALA A 295 -4.80 7.23 2.49
N PRO A 296 -4.94 6.37 1.46
CA PRO A 296 -5.34 4.98 1.62
C PRO A 296 -4.29 4.20 2.42
N SER A 297 -4.73 3.26 3.27
CA SER A 297 -3.82 2.42 4.05
C SER A 297 -4.51 1.12 4.44
N GLY A 298 -3.87 0.01 4.07
CA GLY A 298 -4.45 -1.32 4.18
C GLY A 298 -5.68 -1.50 3.28
N MET A 299 -5.78 -2.67 2.67
CA MET A 299 -6.95 -3.06 1.88
C MET A 299 -7.13 -4.57 1.88
N THR A 300 -8.36 -5.01 1.64
CA THR A 300 -8.69 -6.42 1.49
C THR A 300 -9.90 -6.61 0.60
N PHE A 301 -9.94 -7.68 -0.20
CA PHE A 301 -11.16 -8.13 -0.83
C PHE A 301 -12.02 -8.89 0.18
N VAL A 302 -13.33 -8.69 0.13
CA VAL A 302 -14.28 -9.45 0.92
C VAL A 302 -14.59 -10.76 0.20
N THR A 303 -14.24 -11.89 0.81
CA THR A 303 -14.50 -13.23 0.24
C THR A 303 -15.47 -14.05 1.08
N SER A 304 -15.72 -13.63 2.32
CA SER A 304 -16.58 -14.32 3.27
C SER A 304 -18.07 -14.18 2.97
N ASP A 305 -18.82 -15.28 3.17
CA ASP A 305 -20.28 -15.29 3.08
C ASP A 305 -20.97 -14.60 4.29
N ILE A 306 -20.21 -14.17 5.30
CA ILE A 306 -20.71 -13.34 6.41
C ILE A 306 -21.22 -11.99 5.90
N TYR A 307 -20.65 -11.50 4.78
CA TYR A 307 -21.02 -10.24 4.14
C TYR A 307 -21.49 -10.48 2.71
N PRO A 308 -22.66 -11.09 2.48
CA PRO A 308 -23.08 -11.49 1.13
C PRO A 308 -23.15 -10.31 0.16
N ASP A 309 -23.60 -9.13 0.61
CA ASP A 309 -23.69 -7.90 -0.20
C ASP A 309 -22.33 -7.22 -0.44
N TRP A 310 -21.29 -7.66 0.25
CA TRP A 310 -19.93 -7.10 0.10
C TRP A 310 -18.98 -8.07 -0.61
N LYS A 311 -19.39 -9.31 -0.82
CA LYS A 311 -18.54 -10.34 -1.42
C LYS A 311 -18.02 -9.87 -2.79
N GLY A 312 -16.72 -10.00 -3.02
CA GLY A 312 -16.03 -9.51 -4.20
C GLY A 312 -15.67 -8.02 -4.20
N ASN A 313 -16.11 -7.25 -3.21
CA ASN A 313 -15.78 -5.83 -3.14
C ASN A 313 -14.44 -5.61 -2.44
N LEU A 314 -13.81 -4.49 -2.74
CA LEU A 314 -12.56 -4.07 -2.14
C LEU A 314 -12.83 -3.07 -0.99
N LEU A 315 -12.28 -3.35 0.19
CA LEU A 315 -12.28 -2.45 1.34
C LEU A 315 -10.93 -1.75 1.43
N VAL A 316 -10.95 -0.43 1.58
CA VAL A 316 -9.75 0.40 1.69
C VAL A 316 -9.84 1.32 2.90
N GLY A 317 -8.82 1.28 3.76
CA GLY A 317 -8.73 2.16 4.93
C GLY A 317 -8.30 3.58 4.54
N SER A 318 -8.85 4.60 5.22
CA SER A 318 -8.46 5.99 5.06
C SER A 318 -7.79 6.53 6.32
N LEU A 319 -6.56 7.01 6.18
CA LEU A 319 -5.85 7.71 7.25
C LEU A 319 -6.36 9.14 7.42
N LYS A 320 -6.69 9.81 6.31
CA LYS A 320 -7.10 11.22 6.32
C LYS A 320 -8.50 11.42 6.88
N PHE A 321 -9.45 10.61 6.44
CA PHE A 321 -10.86 10.77 6.79
C PHE A 321 -11.34 9.79 7.86
N LYS A 322 -10.47 8.89 8.36
CA LYS A 322 -10.77 7.98 9.48
C LYS A 322 -11.98 7.09 9.22
N TYR A 323 -12.03 6.46 8.05
CA TYR A 323 -13.08 5.53 7.66
C TYR A 323 -12.50 4.35 6.88
N ILE A 324 -13.30 3.33 6.66
CA ILE A 324 -13.08 2.33 5.60
C ILE A 324 -14.00 2.70 4.45
N GLU A 325 -13.48 2.66 3.23
CA GLU A 325 -14.26 2.81 2.01
C GLU A 325 -14.45 1.45 1.34
N ARG A 326 -15.69 1.09 1.04
CA ARG A 326 -16.05 -0.05 0.23
C ARG A 326 -16.20 0.37 -1.22
N LEU A 327 -15.42 -0.23 -2.09
CA LEU A 327 -15.47 -0.05 -3.53
C LEU A 327 -16.22 -1.24 -4.14
N VAL A 328 -17.34 -0.98 -4.75
CA VAL A 328 -18.10 -1.97 -5.53
C VAL A 328 -17.52 -1.99 -6.93
N ILE A 329 -17.01 -3.15 -7.32
CA ILE A 329 -16.36 -3.35 -8.61
C ILE A 329 -17.32 -4.18 -9.49
N ASP A 330 -17.62 -3.67 -10.68
CA ASP A 330 -18.43 -4.36 -11.68
C ASP A 330 -17.95 -4.01 -13.09
N GLY A 331 -17.86 -5.02 -13.97
CA GLY A 331 -17.39 -4.84 -15.34
C GLY A 331 -16.01 -4.20 -15.44
N GLY A 332 -15.11 -4.50 -14.50
CA GLY A 332 -13.72 -3.98 -14.50
C GLY A 332 -13.61 -2.50 -14.12
N LYS A 333 -14.54 -1.94 -13.38
CA LYS A 333 -14.51 -0.56 -12.90
C LYS A 333 -15.22 -0.40 -11.55
N VAL A 334 -14.85 0.63 -10.80
CA VAL A 334 -15.56 1.03 -9.58
C VAL A 334 -16.88 1.69 -9.99
N VAL A 335 -18.02 1.08 -9.59
CA VAL A 335 -19.37 1.57 -9.91
C VAL A 335 -20.05 2.25 -8.73
N LYS A 336 -19.63 1.96 -7.50
CA LYS A 336 -20.15 2.57 -6.27
C LYS A 336 -19.08 2.65 -5.20
N ARG A 337 -19.15 3.65 -4.34
CA ARG A 337 -18.28 3.86 -3.19
C ARG A 337 -19.15 4.07 -1.96
N GLU A 338 -18.88 3.35 -0.88
CA GLU A 338 -19.60 3.48 0.40
C GLU A 338 -18.62 3.69 1.53
N ILE A 339 -18.94 4.62 2.43
CA ILE A 339 -18.17 4.88 3.64
C ILE A 339 -18.71 4.00 4.76
N ILE A 340 -17.84 3.21 5.35
CA ILE A 340 -18.10 2.36 6.51
C ILE A 340 -17.07 2.63 7.60
N LEU A 341 -17.35 2.26 8.83
CA LEU A 341 -16.45 2.40 9.99
C LEU A 341 -15.90 3.84 10.14
N LYS A 342 -16.77 4.82 10.30
CA LYS A 342 -16.40 6.24 10.34
C LYS A 342 -16.02 6.72 11.74
N ASP A 343 -15.06 7.67 11.81
CA ASP A 343 -14.67 8.46 12.97
C ASP A 343 -14.12 7.68 14.20
N LEU A 344 -13.72 6.42 14.04
CA LEU A 344 -13.14 5.62 15.15
C LEU A 344 -11.62 5.77 15.29
N GLY A 345 -10.93 6.32 14.32
CA GLY A 345 -9.48 6.48 14.28
C GLY A 345 -8.94 6.41 12.85
N ARG A 346 -7.69 6.78 12.67
CA ARG A 346 -7.01 6.61 11.37
C ARG A 346 -6.88 5.11 11.08
N VAL A 347 -7.45 4.65 9.97
CA VAL A 347 -7.44 3.23 9.61
C VAL A 347 -6.09 2.89 9.00
N ARG A 348 -5.27 2.11 9.71
CA ARG A 348 -3.93 1.74 9.28
C ARG A 348 -3.90 0.42 8.50
N ASN A 349 -4.71 -0.54 8.89
CA ASN A 349 -4.82 -1.83 8.19
C ASN A 349 -6.27 -2.31 8.18
N VAL A 350 -6.62 -3.07 7.14
CA VAL A 350 -7.90 -3.75 6.98
C VAL A 350 -7.61 -5.14 6.47
N ARG A 351 -8.13 -6.16 7.16
CA ARG A 351 -7.96 -7.57 6.78
C ARG A 351 -9.22 -8.38 7.06
N GLN A 352 -9.47 -9.41 6.27
CA GLN A 352 -10.42 -10.46 6.61
C GLN A 352 -9.70 -11.51 7.44
N GLY A 353 -10.23 -11.80 8.63
CA GLY A 353 -9.72 -12.85 9.50
C GLY A 353 -10.12 -14.25 9.05
N PRO A 354 -9.50 -15.32 9.62
CA PRO A 354 -9.85 -16.72 9.29
C PRO A 354 -11.27 -17.10 9.71
N ASP A 355 -11.87 -16.36 10.65
CA ASP A 355 -13.27 -16.47 11.04
C ASP A 355 -14.24 -15.82 10.04
N GLY A 356 -13.71 -15.23 8.95
CA GLY A 356 -14.46 -14.56 7.90
C GLY A 356 -14.88 -13.13 8.21
N PHE A 357 -14.66 -12.63 9.44
CA PHE A 357 -14.96 -11.24 9.77
C PHE A 357 -13.90 -10.27 9.27
N ILE A 358 -14.31 -9.02 9.06
CA ILE A 358 -13.38 -7.93 8.71
C ILE A 358 -12.85 -7.29 9.98
N TYR A 359 -11.54 -7.12 10.01
CA TYR A 359 -10.80 -6.47 11.09
C TYR A 359 -10.17 -5.18 10.59
N ALA A 360 -10.14 -4.19 11.45
CA ALA A 360 -9.47 -2.90 11.18
C ALA A 360 -8.53 -2.54 12.32
N ALA A 361 -7.30 -2.18 11.97
CA ALA A 361 -6.32 -1.62 12.88
C ALA A 361 -6.39 -0.09 12.86
N LEU A 362 -6.65 0.51 14.01
CA LEU A 362 -6.96 1.93 14.20
C LEU A 362 -5.90 2.61 15.08
N GLU A 363 -5.29 3.68 14.58
CA GLU A 363 -4.30 4.46 15.34
C GLU A 363 -4.95 5.06 16.60
N GLY A 364 -4.29 4.89 17.76
CA GLY A 364 -4.72 5.39 19.06
C GLY A 364 -5.91 4.63 19.68
N LYS A 365 -6.34 3.53 19.07
CA LYS A 365 -7.42 2.69 19.59
C LYS A 365 -7.01 1.23 19.71
N GLY A 366 -6.67 0.58 18.59
CA GLY A 366 -6.37 -0.84 18.57
C GLY A 366 -6.97 -1.55 17.36
N ILE A 367 -7.32 -2.83 17.53
CA ILE A 367 -7.96 -3.64 16.50
C ILE A 367 -9.43 -3.82 16.83
N VAL A 368 -10.27 -3.55 15.86
CA VAL A 368 -11.73 -3.77 15.94
C VAL A 368 -12.18 -4.79 14.90
N LYS A 369 -13.32 -5.44 15.16
CA LYS A 369 -14.00 -6.37 14.26
C LYS A 369 -15.36 -5.80 13.85
N ILE A 370 -15.70 -5.89 12.58
CA ILE A 370 -16.98 -5.46 12.02
C ILE A 370 -17.91 -6.68 12.00
N VAL A 371 -19.00 -6.65 12.76
CA VAL A 371 -19.96 -7.75 12.87
C VAL A 371 -21.29 -7.31 12.26
N PRO A 372 -21.75 -7.90 11.15
CA PRO A 372 -23.06 -7.58 10.57
C PRO A 372 -24.18 -7.86 11.58
N ASN A 373 -25.13 -6.95 11.66
CA ASN A 373 -26.34 -7.19 12.44
C ASN A 373 -27.27 -8.15 11.66
N LYS A 374 -27.88 -9.08 12.37
CA LYS A 374 -28.85 -10.05 11.80
C LYS A 374 -30.15 -9.35 11.42
#